data_eb2bf842b9bd67a55777fd9dd130e27d
#
_entry.id   eb2bf842b9bd67a55777fd9dd130e27d
#
_cell.length_a   1.000
_cell.length_b   1.000
_cell.length_c   1.000
_cell.angle_alpha   90.00
_cell.angle_beta   90.00
_cell.angle_gamma   90.00
#
_symmetry.space_group_name_H-M   'P 1'
#
loop_
_entity.id
_entity.type
_entity.pdbx_description
1 polymer ?
#
loop_
_entity_poly.entity_id
_entity_poly.type
_entity_poly.pdbx_seq_one_letter_code
_entity_poly.pdbx_strand_id
1 'polypeptide(L)'
;MPAYRSRTTTHGRNMAGARGLWRATGMKDEDFGKPIIAIANSFTQFVPGHVHLKDLGQLVAREIEAAGGVAKEFNTIAVDDGIAMGHGDMLYSLPSRDLIADSVEYMVNAHCADAIVCISNCDKITPGMLMAAMRLNIPVVFVSGGPMEAGKTVVRGKKVALDLVDAMVVAADESYTDEEVQTIERSACPTCGSCSGMFTANSMNCLTEALGLSLPGNGSTLATHSDRERLFREAGHLIVDITKRYYEQDDASVLPRSIANFAAFENAMSLDIAMGGSSNTVLHLLAAAFEGGIDFTMADIDRLSRRVPCLCKVAPAKNDVHMEDVHRAGGIMAILGELERAGLIDGSLPTVHAPTMSAALARWDIGRTNSEEVRNFYRAAPGGVPTQTAFSQSERWEELDTDREKGVIRSVEHAFSKDGGIAVLSGNLAPEGCIVKTAGVDESILVFHGTARVYESQDAAVAGILGNEVKANDVVIIRYEGPKGGPGMQEMLYPTSYLKSKGLGKACALITDGRFSGGTSGLSIGHVSPEAAEGGMIALVETGDPIVIDIPARVIKVDLDDAILDARRAEMEARGAKAWKPFGRKREVSPALRAYAAMTTNAAKGAVRDVSQIER
;
A
#
# COMPACT_ATOMS: atom_id res chain seq x y z
N MET A 1 -15.52 -9.20 -31.59
CA MET A 1 -14.80 -7.94 -31.38
C MET A 1 -15.75 -6.94 -30.72
N PRO A 2 -15.51 -6.51 -29.51
CA PRO A 2 -16.30 -5.47 -28.86
C PRO A 2 -16.11 -4.12 -29.60
N ALA A 3 -17.15 -3.30 -29.63
CA ALA A 3 -17.00 -1.94 -30.16
C ALA A 3 -16.34 -1.05 -29.11
N TYR A 4 -15.57 -0.04 -29.51
CA TYR A 4 -15.10 0.99 -28.61
C TYR A 4 -16.27 1.60 -27.82
N ARG A 5 -16.12 1.74 -26.51
CA ARG A 5 -17.14 2.35 -25.62
C ARG A 5 -17.41 3.80 -26.01
N SER A 6 -16.35 4.51 -26.42
CA SER A 6 -16.39 5.91 -26.87
C SER A 6 -17.33 6.13 -28.07
N ARG A 7 -17.65 5.09 -28.84
CA ARG A 7 -18.64 5.19 -29.93
C ARG A 7 -20.00 5.67 -29.44
N THR A 8 -20.37 5.39 -28.19
CA THR A 8 -21.60 5.87 -27.56
C THR A 8 -21.75 7.40 -27.63
N THR A 9 -20.64 8.13 -27.51
CA THR A 9 -20.63 9.61 -27.49
C THR A 9 -20.08 10.22 -28.79
N THR A 10 -19.40 9.42 -29.63
CA THR A 10 -18.71 9.92 -30.82
C THR A 10 -19.42 9.57 -32.12
N HIS A 11 -20.38 8.61 -32.14
CA HIS A 11 -21.02 8.14 -33.36
C HIS A 11 -22.54 8.38 -33.35
N GLY A 12 -23.10 8.40 -34.57
CA GLY A 12 -24.54 8.57 -34.78
C GLY A 12 -25.02 10.03 -34.76
N ARG A 13 -26.09 10.29 -35.53
CA ARG A 13 -26.64 11.68 -35.68
C ARG A 13 -27.09 12.28 -34.36
N ASN A 14 -27.66 11.44 -33.48
CA ASN A 14 -28.17 11.88 -32.17
C ASN A 14 -27.07 12.36 -31.21
N MET A 15 -25.82 11.96 -31.43
CA MET A 15 -24.66 12.36 -30.63
C MET A 15 -23.97 13.64 -31.16
N ALA A 16 -24.62 14.42 -32.03
CA ALA A 16 -24.07 15.68 -32.54
C ALA A 16 -23.74 16.67 -31.41
N GLY A 17 -24.56 16.75 -30.37
CA GLY A 17 -24.30 17.57 -29.19
C GLY A 17 -23.05 17.12 -28.42
N ALA A 18 -22.89 15.83 -28.15
CA ALA A 18 -21.72 15.27 -27.50
C ALA A 18 -20.46 15.51 -28.31
N ARG A 19 -20.50 15.31 -29.64
CA ARG A 19 -19.36 15.63 -30.53
C ARG A 19 -19.02 17.12 -30.53
N GLY A 20 -20.01 17.99 -30.45
CA GLY A 20 -19.78 19.43 -30.31
C GLY A 20 -18.98 19.76 -29.04
N LEU A 21 -19.31 19.11 -27.93
CA LEU A 21 -18.58 19.25 -26.66
C LEU A 21 -17.17 18.63 -26.76
N TRP A 22 -17.01 17.46 -27.37
CA TRP A 22 -15.71 16.87 -27.62
C TRP A 22 -14.80 17.79 -28.45
N ARG A 23 -15.34 18.47 -29.47
CA ARG A 23 -14.60 19.49 -30.24
C ARG A 23 -14.17 20.66 -29.38
N ALA A 24 -15.03 21.12 -28.46
CA ALA A 24 -14.69 22.19 -27.52
C ALA A 24 -13.56 21.78 -26.54
N THR A 25 -13.33 20.47 -26.34
CA THR A 25 -12.16 19.94 -25.60
C THR A 25 -10.93 19.69 -26.48
N GLY A 26 -10.94 20.13 -27.74
CA GLY A 26 -9.81 20.06 -28.67
C GLY A 26 -9.80 18.88 -29.63
N MET A 27 -10.82 17.99 -29.62
CA MET A 27 -10.90 16.88 -30.60
C MET A 27 -11.17 17.43 -32.01
N LYS A 28 -10.44 16.90 -32.99
CA LYS A 28 -10.56 17.21 -34.41
C LYS A 28 -11.32 16.11 -35.16
N ASP A 29 -11.62 16.33 -36.44
CA ASP A 29 -12.34 15.36 -37.26
C ASP A 29 -11.65 14.00 -37.37
N GLU A 30 -10.32 14.00 -37.46
CA GLU A 30 -9.50 12.80 -37.52
C GLU A 30 -9.42 12.00 -36.20
N ASP A 31 -9.91 12.54 -35.11
CA ASP A 31 -9.90 11.89 -33.78
C ASP A 31 -11.15 11.05 -33.54
N PHE A 32 -12.24 11.36 -34.25
CA PHE A 32 -13.47 10.57 -34.11
C PHE A 32 -13.30 9.19 -34.77
N GLY A 33 -13.33 8.17 -33.92
CA GLY A 33 -13.11 6.77 -34.33
C GLY A 33 -11.85 6.15 -33.74
N LYS A 34 -10.93 6.97 -33.22
CA LYS A 34 -9.82 6.50 -32.40
C LYS A 34 -10.30 6.14 -30.99
N PRO A 35 -9.60 5.26 -30.25
CA PRO A 35 -9.91 5.00 -28.86
C PRO A 35 -9.66 6.25 -27.98
N ILE A 36 -10.58 6.53 -27.07
CA ILE A 36 -10.43 7.57 -26.05
C ILE A 36 -9.82 6.94 -24.79
N ILE A 37 -8.60 7.33 -24.47
CA ILE A 37 -7.85 6.85 -23.32
C ILE A 37 -7.94 7.88 -22.20
N ALA A 38 -8.50 7.49 -21.07
CA ALA A 38 -8.51 8.31 -19.86
C ALA A 38 -7.13 8.27 -19.19
N ILE A 39 -6.65 9.40 -18.69
CA ILE A 39 -5.49 9.49 -17.80
C ILE A 39 -6.02 9.93 -16.43
N ALA A 40 -6.08 9.00 -15.50
CA ALA A 40 -6.40 9.28 -14.11
C ALA A 40 -5.12 9.72 -13.39
N ASN A 41 -4.94 11.04 -13.25
CA ASN A 41 -3.80 11.62 -12.54
C ASN A 41 -4.20 11.95 -11.08
N SER A 42 -3.26 11.89 -10.17
CA SER A 42 -3.46 12.20 -8.75
C SER A 42 -2.58 13.35 -8.26
N PHE A 43 -2.19 14.25 -9.16
CA PHE A 43 -1.43 15.45 -8.78
C PHE A 43 -2.10 16.23 -7.66
N THR A 44 -1.30 16.65 -6.69
CA THR A 44 -1.66 17.63 -5.65
C THR A 44 -0.39 18.25 -5.07
N GLN A 45 -0.50 19.43 -4.50
CA GLN A 45 0.58 20.10 -3.77
C GLN A 45 0.65 19.69 -2.30
N PHE A 46 -0.32 18.91 -1.80
CA PHE A 46 -0.37 18.46 -0.40
C PHE A 46 0.43 17.20 -0.12
N VAL A 47 0.88 16.48 -1.16
CA VAL A 47 1.50 15.15 -1.01
C VAL A 47 2.88 15.13 -1.66
N PRO A 48 3.98 14.92 -0.92
CA PRO A 48 5.35 14.87 -1.49
C PRO A 48 5.49 13.89 -2.65
N GLY A 49 4.78 12.76 -2.57
CA GLY A 49 4.72 11.75 -3.63
C GLY A 49 3.98 12.20 -4.90
N HIS A 50 3.29 13.33 -4.88
CA HIS A 50 2.41 13.76 -5.98
C HIS A 50 2.71 15.16 -6.53
N VAL A 51 3.54 15.96 -5.86
CA VAL A 51 3.85 17.34 -6.29
C VAL A 51 4.45 17.42 -7.70
N HIS A 52 5.18 16.39 -8.11
CA HIS A 52 5.84 16.29 -9.41
C HIS A 52 4.96 15.68 -10.52
N LEU A 53 3.75 15.19 -10.20
CA LEU A 53 2.87 14.53 -11.19
C LEU A 53 2.14 15.50 -12.12
N LYS A 54 2.19 16.81 -11.85
CA LYS A 54 1.42 17.84 -12.58
C LYS A 54 1.52 17.72 -14.10
N ASP A 55 2.73 17.61 -14.61
CA ASP A 55 2.98 17.62 -16.05
C ASP A 55 3.16 16.21 -16.64
N LEU A 56 3.16 15.17 -15.79
CA LEU A 56 3.39 13.79 -16.23
C LEU A 56 2.18 13.21 -16.95
N GLY A 57 0.96 13.66 -16.61
CA GLY A 57 -0.23 13.33 -17.40
C GLY A 57 -0.14 13.83 -18.83
N GLN A 58 0.40 15.03 -19.05
CA GLN A 58 0.62 15.59 -20.38
C GLN A 58 1.76 14.90 -21.14
N LEU A 59 2.77 14.37 -20.44
CA LEU A 59 3.78 13.52 -21.04
C LEU A 59 3.13 12.23 -21.59
N VAL A 60 2.34 11.54 -20.78
CA VAL A 60 1.62 10.33 -21.20
C VAL A 60 0.62 10.64 -22.33
N ALA A 61 -0.07 11.79 -22.27
CA ALA A 61 -1.02 12.21 -23.30
C ALA A 61 -0.35 12.32 -24.69
N ARG A 62 0.82 12.94 -24.77
CA ARG A 62 1.60 13.04 -26.04
C ARG A 62 1.96 11.68 -26.59
N GLU A 63 2.34 10.73 -25.76
CA GLU A 63 2.71 9.38 -26.18
C GLU A 63 1.48 8.56 -26.63
N ILE A 64 0.32 8.73 -25.97
CA ILE A 64 -0.96 8.15 -26.40
C ILE A 64 -1.34 8.69 -27.80
N GLU A 65 -1.25 10.00 -27.99
CA GLU A 65 -1.58 10.64 -29.28
C GLU A 65 -0.62 10.19 -30.38
N ALA A 66 0.69 10.08 -30.10
CA ALA A 66 1.69 9.56 -31.02
C ALA A 66 1.42 8.09 -31.40
N ALA A 67 0.87 7.28 -30.50
CA ALA A 67 0.47 5.89 -30.75
C ALA A 67 -0.90 5.75 -31.46
N GLY A 68 -1.61 6.87 -31.68
CA GLY A 68 -2.88 6.93 -32.41
C GLY A 68 -4.13 6.80 -31.56
N GLY A 69 -4.05 7.08 -30.26
CA GLY A 69 -5.18 7.26 -29.35
C GLY A 69 -5.59 8.73 -29.21
N VAL A 70 -6.64 8.98 -28.44
CA VAL A 70 -7.07 10.31 -27.97
C VAL A 70 -6.96 10.35 -26.46
N ALA A 71 -6.07 11.17 -25.94
CA ALA A 71 -5.86 11.29 -24.50
C ALA A 71 -6.83 12.27 -23.86
N LYS A 72 -7.39 11.93 -22.71
CA LYS A 72 -8.21 12.82 -21.86
C LYS A 72 -7.81 12.65 -20.40
N GLU A 73 -7.16 13.68 -19.87
CA GLU A 73 -6.68 13.69 -18.49
C GLU A 73 -7.74 14.27 -17.54
N PHE A 74 -7.83 13.68 -16.35
CA PHE A 74 -8.55 14.22 -15.21
C PHE A 74 -7.79 13.91 -13.92
N ASN A 75 -8.08 14.69 -12.86
CA ASN A 75 -7.46 14.47 -11.55
C ASN A 75 -8.44 13.85 -10.56
N THR A 76 -7.94 12.91 -9.73
CA THR A 76 -8.58 12.52 -8.49
C THR A 76 -7.87 13.17 -7.30
N ILE A 77 -8.45 13.04 -6.10
CA ILE A 77 -7.84 13.52 -4.86
C ILE A 77 -6.67 12.61 -4.45
N ALA A 78 -5.79 13.15 -3.61
CA ALA A 78 -4.80 12.39 -2.86
C ALA A 78 -4.68 12.98 -1.44
N VAL A 79 -4.74 12.11 -0.43
CA VAL A 79 -4.52 12.43 0.98
C VAL A 79 -3.14 11.92 1.37
N ASP A 80 -2.34 12.74 2.06
CA ASP A 80 -1.05 12.34 2.59
C ASP A 80 -1.20 11.68 3.96
N ASP A 81 -0.87 10.42 4.05
CA ASP A 81 -0.95 9.67 5.30
C ASP A 81 0.08 10.17 6.33
N GLY A 82 1.27 10.56 5.88
CA GLY A 82 2.33 11.04 6.75
C GLY A 82 1.99 12.37 7.44
N ILE A 83 1.43 13.32 6.67
CA ILE A 83 0.99 14.63 7.20
C ILE A 83 -0.25 14.48 8.08
N ALA A 84 -1.18 13.58 7.71
CA ALA A 84 -2.40 13.34 8.49
C ALA A 84 -2.17 12.52 9.75
N MET A 85 -1.04 11.81 9.84
CA MET A 85 -0.75 10.91 10.95
C MET A 85 -0.54 11.66 12.26
N GLY A 86 -1.04 11.09 13.36
CA GLY A 86 -0.86 11.64 14.70
C GLY A 86 -1.96 12.57 15.16
N HIS A 87 -2.96 12.89 14.33
CA HIS A 87 -4.15 13.63 14.72
C HIS A 87 -5.45 13.00 14.19
N GLY A 88 -6.59 13.48 14.66
CA GLY A 88 -7.90 12.86 14.40
C GLY A 88 -8.31 12.82 12.94
N ASP A 89 -7.77 13.69 12.09
CA ASP A 89 -8.12 13.75 10.67
C ASP A 89 -7.42 12.67 9.83
N MET A 90 -6.54 11.86 10.43
CA MET A 90 -6.02 10.62 9.80
C MET A 90 -7.16 9.66 9.39
N LEU A 91 -8.31 9.78 10.02
CA LEU A 91 -9.52 9.01 9.67
C LEU A 91 -10.00 9.21 8.23
N TYR A 92 -9.66 10.33 7.57
CA TYR A 92 -10.00 10.57 6.17
C TYR A 92 -9.15 9.78 5.18
N SER A 93 -8.00 9.26 5.60
CA SER A 93 -7.05 8.57 4.72
C SER A 93 -7.68 7.32 4.08
N LEU A 94 -8.06 6.30 4.84
CA LEU A 94 -8.59 5.06 4.26
C LEU A 94 -9.89 5.25 3.47
N PRO A 95 -10.88 6.03 3.93
CA PRO A 95 -12.08 6.32 3.14
C PRO A 95 -11.80 6.99 1.80
N SER A 96 -10.70 7.75 1.68
CA SER A 96 -10.31 8.37 0.40
C SER A 96 -10.01 7.35 -0.69
N ARG A 97 -9.57 6.12 -0.34
CA ARG A 97 -9.34 5.02 -1.27
C ARG A 97 -10.62 4.68 -2.06
N ASP A 98 -11.72 4.51 -1.35
CA ASP A 98 -13.02 4.20 -1.96
C ASP A 98 -13.57 5.38 -2.76
N LEU A 99 -13.36 6.62 -2.28
CA LEU A 99 -13.74 7.83 -3.01
C LEU A 99 -12.94 8.00 -4.31
N ILE A 100 -11.64 7.67 -4.29
CA ILE A 100 -10.78 7.66 -5.49
C ILE A 100 -11.32 6.64 -6.49
N ALA A 101 -11.64 5.43 -6.05
CA ALA A 101 -12.22 4.40 -6.90
C ALA A 101 -13.52 4.89 -7.57
N ASP A 102 -14.42 5.50 -6.80
CA ASP A 102 -15.65 6.10 -7.34
C ASP A 102 -15.36 7.22 -8.34
N SER A 103 -14.46 8.14 -8.02
CA SER A 103 -14.16 9.27 -8.91
C SER A 103 -13.65 8.82 -10.28
N VAL A 104 -12.80 7.79 -10.31
CA VAL A 104 -12.32 7.21 -11.57
C VAL A 104 -13.45 6.51 -12.32
N GLU A 105 -14.27 5.72 -11.62
CA GLU A 105 -15.42 5.06 -12.21
C GLU A 105 -16.42 6.06 -12.81
N TYR A 106 -16.76 7.12 -12.09
CA TYR A 106 -17.66 8.19 -12.58
C TYR A 106 -17.12 8.82 -13.87
N MET A 107 -15.87 9.23 -13.88
CA MET A 107 -15.27 9.88 -15.04
C MET A 107 -15.23 8.97 -16.27
N VAL A 108 -14.80 7.74 -16.09
CA VAL A 108 -14.63 6.77 -17.17
C VAL A 108 -15.99 6.32 -17.73
N ASN A 109 -16.97 6.03 -16.87
CA ASN A 109 -18.28 5.58 -17.31
C ASN A 109 -19.11 6.70 -17.93
N ALA A 110 -19.16 7.89 -17.32
CA ALA A 110 -19.92 9.02 -17.85
C ALA A 110 -19.42 9.47 -19.23
N HIS A 111 -18.12 9.39 -19.48
CA HIS A 111 -17.52 9.83 -20.74
C HIS A 111 -17.24 8.66 -21.69
N CYS A 112 -17.54 7.42 -21.30
CA CYS A 112 -17.37 6.21 -22.10
C CYS A 112 -15.91 6.03 -22.61
N ALA A 113 -14.91 6.28 -21.75
CA ALA A 113 -13.52 6.04 -22.12
C ALA A 113 -13.26 4.55 -22.38
N ASP A 114 -12.36 4.26 -23.30
CA ASP A 114 -12.07 2.89 -23.77
C ASP A 114 -11.01 2.19 -22.91
N ALA A 115 -10.10 2.96 -22.32
CA ALA A 115 -9.00 2.45 -21.50
C ALA A 115 -8.52 3.53 -20.53
N ILE A 116 -7.63 3.15 -19.58
CA ILE A 116 -7.14 4.05 -18.53
C ILE A 116 -5.62 3.90 -18.36
N VAL A 117 -4.92 5.02 -18.22
CA VAL A 117 -3.61 5.07 -17.56
C VAL A 117 -3.80 5.63 -16.16
N CYS A 118 -3.34 4.90 -15.14
CA CYS A 118 -3.39 5.29 -13.74
C CYS A 118 -2.04 5.86 -13.30
N ILE A 119 -1.99 7.18 -13.05
CA ILE A 119 -0.81 7.87 -12.50
C ILE A 119 -1.04 8.06 -11.01
N SER A 120 -0.46 7.19 -10.21
CA SER A 120 -0.60 7.15 -8.75
C SER A 120 0.77 7.16 -8.08
N ASN A 121 0.82 7.27 -6.76
CA ASN A 121 2.08 7.07 -6.04
C ASN A 121 1.90 6.70 -4.56
N CYS A 122 1.04 7.41 -3.81
CA CYS A 122 0.91 7.25 -2.36
C CYS A 122 -0.16 6.23 -1.94
N ASP A 123 -0.22 6.01 -0.64
CA ASP A 123 -0.82 4.89 0.10
C ASP A 123 -2.22 4.47 -0.34
N LYS A 124 -3.14 5.42 -0.48
CA LYS A 124 -4.56 5.11 -0.77
C LYS A 124 -4.91 5.28 -2.24
N ILE A 125 -4.03 5.97 -2.98
CA ILE A 125 -4.29 6.35 -4.37
C ILE A 125 -4.09 5.14 -5.29
N THR A 126 -2.95 4.46 -5.18
CA THR A 126 -2.68 3.26 -5.97
C THR A 126 -3.75 2.19 -5.76
N PRO A 127 -4.11 1.81 -4.51
CA PRO A 127 -5.18 0.83 -4.32
C PRO A 127 -6.57 1.36 -4.72
N GLY A 128 -6.88 2.65 -4.56
CA GLY A 128 -8.14 3.23 -5.03
C GLY A 128 -8.29 3.13 -6.56
N MET A 129 -7.24 3.45 -7.30
CA MET A 129 -7.22 3.28 -8.75
C MET A 129 -7.26 1.78 -9.15
N LEU A 130 -6.63 0.89 -8.38
CA LEU A 130 -6.70 -0.56 -8.63
C LEU A 130 -8.12 -1.07 -8.44
N MET A 131 -8.83 -0.66 -7.39
CA MET A 131 -10.25 -0.97 -7.18
C MET A 131 -11.10 -0.52 -8.38
N ALA A 132 -10.90 0.71 -8.88
CA ALA A 132 -11.58 1.21 -10.07
C ALA A 132 -11.27 0.38 -11.32
N ALA A 133 -10.01 0.01 -11.54
CA ALA A 133 -9.60 -0.84 -12.65
C ALA A 133 -10.29 -2.21 -12.61
N MET A 134 -10.39 -2.81 -11.42
CA MET A 134 -11.06 -4.09 -11.21
C MET A 134 -12.59 -3.98 -11.42
N ARG A 135 -13.23 -2.88 -11.01
CA ARG A 135 -14.66 -2.62 -11.29
C ARG A 135 -14.94 -2.47 -12.78
N LEU A 136 -14.18 -1.61 -13.44
CA LEU A 136 -14.40 -1.21 -14.83
C LEU A 136 -14.04 -2.32 -15.83
N ASN A 137 -13.02 -3.11 -15.53
CA ASN A 137 -12.53 -4.20 -16.37
C ASN A 137 -12.33 -3.80 -17.86
N ILE A 138 -11.71 -2.66 -18.09
CA ILE A 138 -11.24 -2.19 -19.40
C ILE A 138 -9.71 -2.13 -19.40
N PRO A 139 -9.01 -2.10 -20.55
CA PRO A 139 -7.56 -2.05 -20.58
C PRO A 139 -6.98 -0.98 -19.66
N VAL A 140 -5.97 -1.32 -18.86
CA VAL A 140 -5.35 -0.42 -17.89
C VAL A 140 -3.85 -0.61 -17.83
N VAL A 141 -3.11 0.47 -17.62
CA VAL A 141 -1.69 0.48 -17.29
C VAL A 141 -1.46 1.39 -16.08
N PHE A 142 -0.73 0.90 -15.09
CA PHE A 142 -0.28 1.69 -13.95
C PHE A 142 1.12 2.23 -14.19
N VAL A 143 1.33 3.50 -13.87
CA VAL A 143 2.65 4.12 -13.81
C VAL A 143 2.71 5.02 -12.58
N SER A 144 3.58 4.69 -11.61
CA SER A 144 3.69 5.45 -10.37
C SER A 144 4.68 6.60 -10.47
N GLY A 145 4.53 7.59 -9.58
CA GLY A 145 5.47 8.71 -9.47
C GLY A 145 6.87 8.32 -8.98
N GLY A 146 7.00 7.17 -8.33
CA GLY A 146 8.26 6.61 -7.83
C GLY A 146 8.60 7.01 -6.40
N PRO A 147 9.51 6.26 -5.74
CA PRO A 147 10.01 6.55 -4.41
C PRO A 147 10.92 7.79 -4.40
N MET A 148 10.95 8.50 -3.26
CA MET A 148 11.95 9.54 -2.99
C MET A 148 13.30 8.90 -2.66
N GLU A 149 14.35 9.72 -2.74
CA GLU A 149 15.67 9.34 -2.23
C GLU A 149 15.67 9.25 -0.70
N ALA A 150 16.51 8.38 -0.14
CA ALA A 150 16.74 8.36 1.30
C ALA A 150 17.39 9.67 1.77
N GLY A 151 16.93 10.17 2.91
CA GLY A 151 17.57 11.31 3.57
C GLY A 151 18.99 10.97 4.01
N LYS A 152 19.90 11.93 3.93
CA LYS A 152 21.30 11.74 4.35
C LYS A 152 21.78 12.99 5.08
N THR A 153 22.33 12.81 6.29
CA THR A 153 22.91 13.91 7.06
C THR A 153 24.01 13.41 8.01
N VAL A 154 24.59 14.33 8.78
CA VAL A 154 25.57 14.01 9.82
C VAL A 154 24.97 14.37 11.18
N VAL A 155 24.76 13.38 12.03
CA VAL A 155 24.30 13.56 13.41
C VAL A 155 25.39 13.08 14.36
N ARG A 156 25.78 13.94 15.30
CA ARG A 156 26.86 13.64 16.30
C ARG A 156 28.14 13.09 15.66
N GLY A 157 28.53 13.67 14.49
CA GLY A 157 29.72 13.26 13.74
C GLY A 157 29.59 11.96 12.94
N LYS A 158 28.43 11.32 12.89
CA LYS A 158 28.19 10.11 12.10
C LYS A 158 27.30 10.43 10.90
N LYS A 159 27.66 9.90 9.73
CA LYS A 159 26.76 9.89 8.57
C LYS A 159 25.63 8.90 8.81
N VAL A 160 24.40 9.35 8.62
CA VAL A 160 23.19 8.54 8.78
C VAL A 160 22.31 8.64 7.54
N ALA A 161 21.68 7.52 7.16
CA ALA A 161 20.54 7.52 6.27
C ALA A 161 19.28 7.71 7.11
N LEU A 162 18.29 8.40 6.57
CA LEU A 162 17.09 8.82 7.31
C LEU A 162 15.82 8.64 6.47
N ASP A 163 14.73 8.47 7.18
CA ASP A 163 13.39 8.57 6.62
C ASP A 163 12.45 9.35 7.56
N LEU A 164 11.15 9.41 7.23
CA LEU A 164 10.13 10.06 8.03
C LEU A 164 10.08 9.53 9.47
N VAL A 165 10.26 8.22 9.65
CA VAL A 165 10.14 7.57 10.98
C VAL A 165 11.27 8.01 11.89
N ASP A 166 12.48 8.20 11.37
CA ASP A 166 13.64 8.68 12.14
C ASP A 166 13.34 10.07 12.71
N ALA A 167 12.78 10.98 11.91
CA ALA A 167 12.40 12.31 12.38
C ALA A 167 11.36 12.24 13.52
N MET A 168 10.38 11.33 13.43
CA MET A 168 9.36 11.16 14.48
C MET A 168 9.93 10.56 15.76
N VAL A 169 10.83 9.59 15.64
CA VAL A 169 11.46 8.94 16.81
C VAL A 169 12.34 9.91 17.57
N VAL A 170 13.20 10.67 16.87
CA VAL A 170 14.12 11.62 17.53
C VAL A 170 13.38 12.81 18.14
N ALA A 171 12.26 13.23 17.55
CA ALA A 171 11.43 14.30 18.11
C ALA A 171 10.82 13.95 19.49
N ALA A 172 10.69 12.65 19.78
CA ALA A 172 10.18 12.15 21.06
C ALA A 172 11.29 11.73 22.05
N ASP A 173 12.55 11.77 21.64
CA ASP A 173 13.71 11.38 22.45
C ASP A 173 14.37 12.62 23.08
N GLU A 174 14.18 12.82 24.38
CA GLU A 174 14.72 13.95 25.15
C GLU A 174 16.25 14.02 25.14
N SER A 175 16.95 13.00 24.66
CA SER A 175 18.41 13.01 24.51
C SER A 175 18.92 13.82 23.31
N TYR A 176 18.01 14.18 22.38
CA TYR A 176 18.31 15.04 21.23
C TYR A 176 17.98 16.50 21.54
N THR A 177 18.86 17.40 21.09
CA THR A 177 18.60 18.84 21.14
C THR A 177 17.64 19.27 20.04
N ASP A 178 16.96 20.41 20.19
CA ASP A 178 16.09 20.98 19.16
C ASP A 178 16.85 21.21 17.83
N GLU A 179 18.14 21.57 17.88
CA GLU A 179 18.98 21.75 16.69
C GLU A 179 19.25 20.42 15.96
N GLU A 180 19.49 19.34 16.71
CA GLU A 180 19.65 17.99 16.14
C GLU A 180 18.35 17.51 15.51
N VAL A 181 17.21 17.71 16.17
CA VAL A 181 15.88 17.38 15.64
C VAL A 181 15.62 18.15 14.34
N GLN A 182 15.86 19.47 14.30
CA GLN A 182 15.70 20.28 13.09
C GLN A 182 16.63 19.84 11.95
N THR A 183 17.85 19.40 12.25
CA THR A 183 18.78 18.89 11.25
C THR A 183 18.27 17.61 10.61
N ILE A 184 17.70 16.71 11.41
CA ILE A 184 17.10 15.46 10.94
C ILE A 184 15.83 15.76 10.14
N GLU A 185 14.93 16.60 10.65
CA GLU A 185 13.71 17.01 9.97
C GLU A 185 13.98 17.55 8.56
N ARG A 186 14.94 18.45 8.39
CA ARG A 186 15.31 19.03 7.10
C ARG A 186 15.92 18.05 6.11
N SER A 187 16.39 16.91 6.61
CA SER A 187 17.12 15.92 5.81
C SER A 187 16.33 14.65 5.53
N ALA A 188 15.29 14.36 6.31
CA ALA A 188 14.56 13.08 6.29
C ALA A 188 13.81 12.80 4.98
N CYS A 189 13.25 13.85 4.36
CA CYS A 189 12.46 13.74 3.12
C CYS A 189 13.00 14.72 2.06
N PRO A 190 14.11 14.40 1.39
CA PRO A 190 14.86 15.41 0.60
C PRO A 190 14.26 15.69 -0.78
N THR A 191 13.47 14.77 -1.35
CA THR A 191 13.00 14.89 -2.75
C THR A 191 11.51 14.69 -2.88
N CYS A 192 10.95 14.98 -4.07
CA CYS A 192 9.64 14.45 -4.45
C CYS A 192 9.71 12.92 -4.53
N GLY A 193 8.56 12.29 -4.44
CA GLY A 193 8.40 10.84 -4.46
C GLY A 193 7.62 10.33 -3.25
N SER A 194 7.20 9.08 -3.30
CA SER A 194 6.67 8.37 -2.13
C SER A 194 7.77 8.11 -1.10
N CYS A 195 7.46 7.48 0.02
CA CYS A 195 8.46 7.22 1.07
C CYS A 195 9.72 6.53 0.52
N SER A 196 10.89 6.75 1.15
CA SER A 196 12.14 6.09 0.73
C SER A 196 12.24 4.62 1.18
N GLY A 197 11.47 4.21 2.23
CA GLY A 197 11.42 2.84 2.74
C GLY A 197 10.28 2.00 2.15
N MET A 198 10.16 0.74 2.61
CA MET A 198 9.08 -0.18 2.22
C MET A 198 7.82 0.05 3.08
N PHE A 199 7.24 1.24 2.91
CA PHE A 199 5.98 1.64 3.51
C PHE A 199 4.82 1.32 2.54
N THR A 200 3.59 1.65 2.88
CA THR A 200 2.42 1.24 2.11
C THR A 200 2.45 1.73 0.66
N ALA A 201 2.87 2.98 0.42
CA ALA A 201 2.97 3.56 -0.91
C ALA A 201 3.85 2.73 -1.84
N ASN A 202 5.10 2.48 -1.43
CA ASN A 202 6.04 1.68 -2.22
C ASN A 202 5.60 0.22 -2.32
N SER A 203 5.08 -0.37 -1.24
CA SER A 203 4.54 -1.73 -1.30
C SER A 203 3.48 -1.85 -2.39
N MET A 204 2.47 -0.97 -2.42
CA MET A 204 1.44 -1.01 -3.45
C MET A 204 1.97 -0.78 -4.87
N ASN A 205 2.94 0.15 -5.05
CA ASN A 205 3.59 0.36 -6.35
C ASN A 205 4.38 -0.86 -6.84
N CYS A 206 5.01 -1.60 -5.92
CA CYS A 206 5.67 -2.88 -6.20
C CYS A 206 4.65 -3.98 -6.54
N LEU A 207 3.52 -4.03 -5.84
CA LEU A 207 2.48 -5.03 -6.08
C LEU A 207 1.82 -4.88 -7.45
N THR A 208 1.76 -3.67 -8.03
CA THR A 208 1.27 -3.51 -9.42
C THR A 208 2.18 -4.19 -10.45
N GLU A 209 3.49 -4.32 -10.18
CA GLU A 209 4.39 -5.13 -11.02
C GLU A 209 4.08 -6.62 -10.90
N ALA A 210 3.90 -7.13 -9.67
CA ALA A 210 3.59 -8.55 -9.44
C ALA A 210 2.20 -8.95 -9.95
N LEU A 211 1.22 -8.03 -9.89
CA LEU A 211 -0.10 -8.20 -10.50
C LEU A 211 -0.05 -8.17 -12.04
N GLY A 212 1.08 -7.79 -12.63
CA GLY A 212 1.23 -7.69 -14.08
C GLY A 212 0.61 -6.44 -14.73
N LEU A 213 0.25 -5.41 -13.94
CA LEU A 213 -0.46 -4.21 -14.41
C LEU A 213 0.44 -2.99 -14.63
N SER A 214 1.74 -3.09 -14.33
CA SER A 214 2.72 -2.01 -14.56
C SER A 214 4.01 -2.52 -15.21
N LEU A 215 4.85 -1.60 -15.62
CA LEU A 215 6.15 -1.89 -16.24
C LEU A 215 7.20 -2.26 -15.17
N PRO A 216 8.21 -3.07 -15.51
CA PRO A 216 9.35 -3.36 -14.64
C PRO A 216 10.09 -2.10 -14.20
N GLY A 217 10.36 -2.00 -12.89
CA GLY A 217 10.96 -0.85 -12.25
C GLY A 217 9.96 0.20 -11.77
N ASN A 218 8.66 -0.03 -11.95
CA ASN A 218 7.61 0.89 -11.50
C ASN A 218 7.71 1.19 -10.00
N GLY A 219 7.90 0.18 -9.16
CA GLY A 219 7.96 0.32 -7.71
C GLY A 219 9.31 0.79 -7.17
N SER A 220 10.40 0.67 -7.92
CA SER A 220 11.75 0.86 -7.36
C SER A 220 12.58 1.99 -7.97
N THR A 221 12.29 2.44 -9.21
CA THR A 221 13.03 3.56 -9.82
C THR A 221 12.68 4.88 -9.11
N LEU A 222 13.69 5.65 -8.70
CA LEU A 222 13.49 6.92 -8.00
C LEU A 222 12.69 7.94 -8.82
N ALA A 223 11.87 8.75 -8.15
CA ALA A 223 11.06 9.81 -8.77
C ALA A 223 11.91 10.85 -9.50
N THR A 224 13.08 11.16 -8.96
CA THR A 224 14.03 12.15 -9.47
C THR A 224 14.89 11.64 -10.63
N HIS A 225 15.01 10.32 -10.81
CA HIS A 225 15.90 9.74 -11.81
C HIS A 225 15.32 9.77 -13.23
N SER A 226 16.13 10.16 -14.21
CA SER A 226 15.74 10.28 -15.63
C SER A 226 15.21 8.98 -16.26
N ASP A 227 15.67 7.82 -15.80
CA ASP A 227 15.19 6.53 -16.32
C ASP A 227 13.69 6.30 -16.03
N ARG A 228 13.11 6.99 -15.06
CA ARG A 228 11.66 6.91 -14.79
C ARG A 228 10.82 7.54 -15.90
N GLU A 229 11.32 8.56 -16.59
CA GLU A 229 10.63 9.18 -17.71
C GLU A 229 10.25 8.13 -18.78
N ARG A 230 11.12 7.15 -19.00
CA ARG A 230 10.87 6.04 -19.92
C ARG A 230 9.60 5.27 -19.58
N LEU A 231 9.35 5.01 -18.29
CA LEU A 231 8.15 4.28 -17.84
C LEU A 231 6.86 5.01 -18.21
N PHE A 232 6.85 6.36 -18.11
CA PHE A 232 5.69 7.17 -18.50
C PHE A 232 5.49 7.14 -20.02
N ARG A 233 6.56 7.23 -20.82
CA ARG A 233 6.49 7.16 -22.27
C ARG A 233 6.01 5.80 -22.74
N GLU A 234 6.60 4.73 -22.22
CA GLU A 234 6.21 3.35 -22.56
C GLU A 234 4.77 3.05 -22.15
N ALA A 235 4.29 3.54 -20.99
CA ALA A 235 2.91 3.38 -20.57
C ALA A 235 1.91 4.00 -21.55
N GLY A 236 2.24 5.18 -22.13
CA GLY A 236 1.41 5.84 -23.14
C GLY A 236 1.28 5.03 -24.45
N HIS A 237 2.36 4.41 -24.91
CA HIS A 237 2.31 3.53 -26.08
C HIS A 237 1.61 2.20 -25.78
N LEU A 238 1.95 1.59 -24.64
CA LEU A 238 1.42 0.29 -24.24
C LEU A 238 -0.09 0.30 -24.07
N ILE A 239 -0.66 1.36 -23.46
CA ILE A 239 -2.11 1.43 -23.26
C ILE A 239 -2.87 1.45 -24.58
N VAL A 240 -2.35 2.12 -25.62
CA VAL A 240 -2.97 2.14 -26.96
C VAL A 240 -2.87 0.75 -27.60
N ASP A 241 -1.73 0.07 -27.48
CA ASP A 241 -1.54 -1.29 -28.01
C ASP A 241 -2.53 -2.28 -27.40
N ILE A 242 -2.59 -2.40 -26.06
CA ILE A 242 -3.50 -3.34 -25.41
C ILE A 242 -4.97 -2.96 -25.63
N THR A 243 -5.29 -1.68 -25.81
CA THR A 243 -6.63 -1.22 -26.17
C THR A 243 -7.04 -1.76 -27.53
N LYS A 244 -6.16 -1.62 -28.54
CA LYS A 244 -6.40 -2.16 -29.89
C LYS A 244 -6.50 -3.69 -29.88
N ARG A 245 -5.66 -4.37 -29.10
CA ARG A 245 -5.76 -5.84 -28.94
C ARG A 245 -7.14 -6.24 -28.45
N TYR A 246 -7.67 -5.59 -27.42
CA TYR A 246 -9.00 -5.90 -26.91
C TYR A 246 -10.11 -5.60 -27.92
N TYR A 247 -10.17 -4.36 -28.43
CA TYR A 247 -11.30 -3.92 -29.26
C TYR A 247 -11.22 -4.36 -30.74
N GLU A 248 -10.01 -4.45 -31.31
CA GLU A 248 -9.83 -4.75 -32.73
C GLU A 248 -9.45 -6.21 -33.00
N GLN A 249 -8.91 -6.94 -32.00
CA GLN A 249 -8.47 -8.33 -32.14
C GLN A 249 -9.25 -9.30 -31.24
N ASP A 250 -10.21 -8.80 -30.45
CA ASP A 250 -11.03 -9.58 -29.50
C ASP A 250 -10.21 -10.31 -28.42
N ASP A 251 -9.08 -9.70 -28.03
CA ASP A 251 -8.16 -10.27 -27.04
C ASP A 251 -8.52 -9.82 -25.62
N ALA A 252 -9.35 -10.59 -24.95
CA ALA A 252 -9.75 -10.33 -23.56
C ALA A 252 -8.64 -10.65 -22.52
N SER A 253 -7.51 -11.24 -22.94
CA SER A 253 -6.40 -11.56 -22.03
C SER A 253 -5.72 -10.31 -21.47
N VAL A 254 -5.89 -9.16 -22.12
CA VAL A 254 -5.31 -7.86 -21.72
C VAL A 254 -6.17 -7.10 -20.69
N LEU A 255 -7.33 -7.63 -20.33
CA LEU A 255 -8.21 -7.00 -19.34
C LEU A 255 -7.68 -7.19 -17.91
N PRO A 256 -7.88 -6.21 -17.01
CA PRO A 256 -7.34 -6.28 -15.65
C PRO A 256 -7.78 -7.52 -14.87
N ARG A 257 -9.03 -8.00 -15.00
CA ARG A 257 -9.47 -9.22 -14.32
C ARG A 257 -8.89 -10.51 -14.93
N SER A 258 -8.44 -10.46 -16.17
CA SER A 258 -7.74 -11.59 -16.81
C SER A 258 -6.28 -11.65 -16.37
N ILE A 259 -5.63 -10.51 -16.24
CA ILE A 259 -4.22 -10.36 -15.81
C ILE A 259 -4.13 -10.54 -14.28
N ALA A 260 -4.81 -9.68 -13.52
CA ALA A 260 -4.86 -9.72 -12.06
C ALA A 260 -5.98 -10.67 -11.60
N ASN A 261 -5.87 -11.93 -11.96
CA ASN A 261 -6.75 -13.01 -11.50
C ASN A 261 -6.32 -13.54 -10.12
N PHE A 262 -6.99 -14.56 -9.59
CA PHE A 262 -6.68 -15.13 -8.27
C PHE A 262 -5.19 -15.48 -8.10
N ALA A 263 -4.59 -16.15 -9.06
CA ALA A 263 -3.18 -16.54 -8.98
C ALA A 263 -2.22 -15.33 -9.02
N ALA A 264 -2.60 -14.25 -9.71
CA ALA A 264 -1.84 -13.00 -9.69
C ALA A 264 -1.92 -12.30 -8.32
N PHE A 265 -3.07 -12.38 -7.63
CA PHE A 265 -3.16 -11.94 -6.22
C PHE A 265 -2.29 -12.78 -5.29
N GLU A 266 -2.18 -14.09 -5.51
CA GLU A 266 -1.22 -14.94 -4.79
C GLU A 266 0.23 -14.52 -5.07
N ASN A 267 0.60 -14.24 -6.33
CA ASN A 267 1.92 -13.73 -6.68
C ASN A 267 2.22 -12.39 -6.00
N ALA A 268 1.26 -11.46 -6.02
CA ALA A 268 1.40 -10.16 -5.37
C ALA A 268 1.57 -10.30 -3.85
N MET A 269 0.76 -11.14 -3.20
CA MET A 269 0.89 -11.39 -1.76
C MET A 269 2.19 -12.11 -1.42
N SER A 270 2.66 -13.04 -2.27
CA SER A 270 3.97 -13.69 -2.11
C SER A 270 5.12 -12.69 -2.20
N LEU A 271 5.05 -11.73 -3.13
CA LEU A 271 6.02 -10.63 -3.20
C LEU A 271 5.99 -9.79 -1.92
N ASP A 272 4.80 -9.40 -1.45
CA ASP A 272 4.64 -8.57 -0.25
C ASP A 272 5.23 -9.22 1.01
N ILE A 273 4.97 -10.51 1.17
CA ILE A 273 5.53 -11.34 2.25
C ILE A 273 7.05 -11.43 2.12
N ALA A 274 7.58 -11.65 0.91
CA ALA A 274 9.01 -11.82 0.67
C ALA A 274 9.82 -10.52 0.89
N MET A 275 9.22 -9.36 0.59
CA MET A 275 9.89 -8.06 0.76
C MET A 275 9.61 -7.40 2.12
N GLY A 276 8.83 -8.05 3.00
CA GLY A 276 8.45 -7.46 4.29
C GLY A 276 7.67 -6.17 4.14
N GLY A 277 6.70 -6.17 3.24
CA GLY A 277 5.88 -5.00 2.91
C GLY A 277 4.99 -4.50 4.05
N SER A 278 4.10 -3.59 3.75
CA SER A 278 3.20 -2.99 4.73
C SER A 278 2.03 -3.92 5.06
N SER A 279 1.62 -4.01 6.32
CA SER A 279 0.37 -4.69 6.69
C SER A 279 -0.87 -4.09 6.03
N ASN A 280 -0.83 -2.81 5.64
CA ASN A 280 -1.94 -2.15 4.94
C ASN A 280 -2.20 -2.73 3.55
N THR A 281 -1.21 -3.34 2.89
CA THR A 281 -1.38 -4.00 1.59
C THR A 281 -2.39 -5.14 1.65
N VAL A 282 -2.49 -5.82 2.80
CA VAL A 282 -3.52 -6.83 3.06
C VAL A 282 -4.92 -6.25 2.85
N LEU A 283 -5.22 -5.10 3.48
CA LEU A 283 -6.50 -4.41 3.28
C LEU A 283 -6.74 -4.05 1.81
N HIS A 284 -5.69 -3.61 1.12
CA HIS A 284 -5.81 -3.08 -0.23
C HIS A 284 -5.97 -4.20 -1.27
N LEU A 285 -5.27 -5.32 -1.11
CA LEU A 285 -5.45 -6.49 -1.97
C LEU A 285 -6.83 -7.11 -1.76
N LEU A 286 -7.28 -7.28 -0.52
CA LEU A 286 -8.63 -7.77 -0.21
C LEU A 286 -9.72 -6.88 -0.82
N ALA A 287 -9.56 -5.55 -0.73
CA ALA A 287 -10.51 -4.61 -1.32
C ALA A 287 -10.51 -4.67 -2.86
N ALA A 288 -9.34 -4.75 -3.50
CA ALA A 288 -9.25 -4.88 -4.95
C ALA A 288 -9.80 -6.23 -5.45
N ALA A 289 -9.56 -7.32 -4.70
CA ALA A 289 -10.14 -8.63 -4.98
C ALA A 289 -11.68 -8.59 -4.88
N PHE A 290 -12.22 -7.97 -3.84
CA PHE A 290 -13.66 -7.76 -3.66
C PHE A 290 -14.26 -7.05 -4.88
N GLU A 291 -13.67 -5.95 -5.33
CA GLU A 291 -14.14 -5.18 -6.49
C GLU A 291 -14.03 -5.96 -7.81
N GLY A 292 -13.06 -6.86 -7.90
CA GLY A 292 -12.89 -7.77 -9.05
C GLY A 292 -13.78 -9.00 -9.02
N GLY A 293 -14.49 -9.27 -7.92
CA GLY A 293 -15.22 -10.51 -7.71
C GLY A 293 -14.29 -11.72 -7.56
N ILE A 294 -13.09 -11.53 -7.02
CA ILE A 294 -12.07 -12.56 -6.79
C ILE A 294 -12.15 -13.01 -5.34
N ASP A 295 -12.32 -14.30 -5.12
CA ASP A 295 -12.42 -14.91 -3.78
C ASP A 295 -11.04 -15.11 -3.14
N PHE A 296 -10.33 -13.99 -2.92
CA PHE A 296 -9.04 -13.94 -2.23
C PHE A 296 -9.24 -13.49 -0.78
N THR A 297 -8.77 -14.27 0.18
CA THR A 297 -9.16 -14.18 1.59
C THR A 297 -7.97 -14.15 2.56
N MET A 298 -8.26 -13.85 3.83
CA MET A 298 -7.26 -13.96 4.93
C MET A 298 -6.67 -15.37 5.06
N ALA A 299 -7.43 -16.42 4.72
CA ALA A 299 -6.93 -17.79 4.74
C ALA A 299 -5.85 -18.03 3.67
N ASP A 300 -5.99 -17.42 2.49
CA ASP A 300 -4.98 -17.48 1.44
C ASP A 300 -3.70 -16.76 1.86
N ILE A 301 -3.84 -15.61 2.51
CA ILE A 301 -2.72 -14.84 3.05
C ILE A 301 -1.98 -15.64 4.12
N ASP A 302 -2.69 -16.27 5.06
CA ASP A 302 -2.06 -17.14 6.06
C ASP A 302 -1.30 -18.30 5.41
N ARG A 303 -1.92 -18.98 4.45
CA ARG A 303 -1.30 -20.09 3.71
C ARG A 303 0.00 -19.65 3.02
N LEU A 304 -0.02 -18.49 2.35
CA LEU A 304 1.16 -17.95 1.67
C LEU A 304 2.24 -17.55 2.69
N SER A 305 1.86 -16.90 3.80
CA SER A 305 2.80 -16.42 4.81
C SER A 305 3.59 -17.54 5.51
N ARG A 306 3.05 -18.77 5.54
CA ARG A 306 3.74 -19.96 6.07
C ARG A 306 4.72 -20.58 5.07
N ARG A 307 4.62 -20.21 3.80
CA ARG A 307 5.36 -20.86 2.70
C ARG A 307 6.43 -19.95 2.12
N VAL A 308 6.19 -18.65 2.09
CA VAL A 308 7.06 -17.66 1.46
C VAL A 308 8.03 -17.08 2.49
N PRO A 309 9.36 -17.23 2.31
CA PRO A 309 10.35 -16.67 3.21
C PRO A 309 10.54 -15.15 3.02
N CYS A 310 11.12 -14.47 4.00
CA CYS A 310 11.51 -13.07 3.91
C CYS A 310 12.85 -12.93 3.17
N LEU A 311 12.84 -12.43 1.94
CA LEU A 311 14.02 -12.32 1.07
C LEU A 311 14.65 -10.93 1.07
N CYS A 312 13.90 -9.90 1.51
CA CYS A 312 14.36 -8.52 1.51
C CYS A 312 13.87 -7.81 2.77
N LYS A 313 14.75 -7.03 3.40
CA LYS A 313 14.40 -6.16 4.53
C LYS A 313 14.80 -4.74 4.19
N VAL A 314 13.84 -3.83 4.21
CA VAL A 314 13.98 -2.40 3.89
C VAL A 314 13.51 -1.59 5.09
N ALA A 315 13.92 -0.35 5.23
CA ALA A 315 13.44 0.52 6.28
C ALA A 315 11.89 0.48 6.38
N PRO A 316 11.33 0.36 7.57
CA PRO A 316 11.96 0.46 8.90
C PRO A 316 12.45 -0.88 9.48
N ALA A 317 12.31 -2.01 8.76
CA ALA A 317 12.77 -3.32 9.24
C ALA A 317 14.32 -3.42 9.25
N LYS A 318 14.99 -2.66 8.39
CA LYS A 318 16.44 -2.47 8.34
C LYS A 318 16.74 -1.03 7.94
N ASN A 319 17.13 -0.20 8.91
CA ASN A 319 17.21 1.26 8.79
C ASN A 319 18.24 1.78 7.76
N ASP A 320 19.21 0.98 7.34
CA ASP A 320 20.26 1.33 6.39
C ASP A 320 19.99 0.86 4.96
N VAL A 321 18.79 0.33 4.68
CA VAL A 321 18.37 -0.15 3.34
C VAL A 321 17.10 0.59 2.93
N HIS A 322 17.12 1.21 1.74
CA HIS A 322 15.99 1.96 1.19
C HIS A 322 15.64 1.48 -0.22
N MET A 323 14.64 2.06 -0.86
CA MET A 323 14.18 1.65 -2.18
C MET A 323 15.26 1.81 -3.26
N GLU A 324 16.15 2.78 -3.13
CA GLU A 324 17.32 2.95 -4.00
C GLU A 324 18.25 1.74 -3.99
N ASP A 325 18.40 1.07 -2.84
CA ASP A 325 19.21 -0.14 -2.69
C ASP A 325 18.49 -1.37 -3.27
N VAL A 326 17.17 -1.45 -3.10
CA VAL A 326 16.34 -2.50 -3.74
C VAL A 326 16.45 -2.38 -5.27
N HIS A 327 16.38 -1.16 -5.81
CA HIS A 327 16.56 -0.93 -7.25
C HIS A 327 17.93 -1.40 -7.72
N ARG A 328 19.00 -1.02 -7.03
CA ARG A 328 20.38 -1.45 -7.31
C ARG A 328 20.53 -2.98 -7.29
N ALA A 329 19.75 -3.67 -6.47
CA ALA A 329 19.75 -5.13 -6.37
C ALA A 329 18.91 -5.84 -7.46
N GLY A 330 18.36 -5.09 -8.43
CA GLY A 330 17.55 -5.59 -9.53
C GLY A 330 16.04 -5.41 -9.34
N GLY A 331 15.65 -4.61 -8.34
CA GLY A 331 14.27 -4.20 -8.12
C GLY A 331 13.31 -5.38 -7.86
N ILE A 332 12.07 -5.15 -8.19
CA ILE A 332 10.99 -6.12 -7.95
C ILE A 332 11.15 -7.37 -8.81
N MET A 333 11.64 -7.20 -10.04
CA MET A 333 11.88 -8.35 -10.93
C MET A 333 12.91 -9.32 -10.37
N ALA A 334 13.90 -8.85 -9.61
CA ALA A 334 14.85 -9.74 -8.94
C ALA A 334 14.21 -10.54 -7.80
N ILE A 335 13.33 -9.91 -6.99
CA ILE A 335 12.60 -10.63 -5.92
C ILE A 335 11.65 -11.67 -6.53
N LEU A 336 10.86 -11.29 -7.54
CA LEU A 336 9.99 -12.21 -8.27
C LEU A 336 10.78 -13.34 -8.94
N GLY A 337 11.97 -13.03 -9.47
CA GLY A 337 12.89 -14.03 -10.02
C GLY A 337 13.35 -15.07 -9.02
N GLU A 338 13.66 -14.65 -7.78
CA GLU A 338 13.99 -15.59 -6.69
C GLU A 338 12.78 -16.46 -6.30
N LEU A 339 11.60 -15.84 -6.21
CA LEU A 339 10.36 -16.56 -5.88
C LEU A 339 9.99 -17.58 -6.97
N GLU A 340 10.12 -17.22 -8.25
CA GLU A 340 9.84 -18.15 -9.35
C GLU A 340 10.82 -19.32 -9.39
N ARG A 341 12.13 -19.08 -9.18
CA ARG A 341 13.14 -20.14 -9.09
C ARG A 341 12.82 -21.15 -7.98
N ALA A 342 12.19 -20.68 -6.91
CA ALA A 342 11.78 -21.51 -5.78
C ALA A 342 10.37 -22.13 -5.96
N GLY A 343 9.67 -21.86 -7.06
CA GLY A 343 8.29 -22.35 -7.29
C GLY A 343 7.27 -21.74 -6.33
N LEU A 344 7.50 -20.50 -5.90
CA LEU A 344 6.65 -19.79 -4.93
C LEU A 344 5.66 -18.81 -5.59
N ILE A 345 5.82 -18.57 -6.90
CA ILE A 345 4.88 -17.80 -7.72
C ILE A 345 4.58 -18.55 -9.03
N ASP A 346 3.47 -18.20 -9.66
CA ASP A 346 3.10 -18.68 -10.99
C ASP A 346 3.64 -17.72 -12.07
N GLY A 347 4.69 -18.14 -12.75
CA GLY A 347 5.31 -17.40 -13.85
C GLY A 347 4.55 -17.47 -15.18
N SER A 348 3.53 -18.31 -15.30
CA SER A 348 2.76 -18.47 -16.56
C SER A 348 1.73 -17.36 -16.78
N LEU A 349 1.47 -16.53 -15.78
CA LEU A 349 0.44 -15.49 -15.82
C LEU A 349 0.79 -14.34 -16.76
N PRO A 350 -0.18 -13.80 -17.52
CA PRO A 350 0.05 -12.68 -18.43
C PRO A 350 0.38 -11.38 -17.67
N THR A 351 1.05 -10.48 -18.36
CA THR A 351 1.25 -9.09 -17.92
C THR A 351 0.87 -8.12 -19.02
N VAL A 352 0.67 -6.84 -18.69
CA VAL A 352 0.39 -5.81 -19.71
C VAL A 352 1.52 -5.64 -20.73
N HIS A 353 2.76 -5.98 -20.35
CA HIS A 353 3.97 -5.71 -21.17
C HIS A 353 4.67 -6.97 -21.69
N ALA A 354 4.26 -8.16 -21.26
CA ALA A 354 4.85 -9.43 -21.70
C ALA A 354 3.80 -10.53 -21.74
N PRO A 355 3.98 -11.56 -22.60
CA PRO A 355 3.03 -12.68 -22.68
C PRO A 355 2.85 -13.42 -21.35
N THR A 356 3.91 -13.55 -20.56
CA THR A 356 3.91 -14.17 -19.24
C THR A 356 4.87 -13.47 -18.29
N MET A 357 4.66 -13.64 -16.99
CA MET A 357 5.60 -13.17 -15.96
C MET A 357 6.98 -13.81 -16.15
N SER A 358 7.07 -15.09 -16.47
CA SER A 358 8.35 -15.77 -16.80
C SER A 358 9.09 -15.10 -17.96
N ALA A 359 8.38 -14.67 -19.02
CA ALA A 359 8.97 -13.94 -20.14
C ALA A 359 9.46 -12.54 -19.71
N ALA A 360 8.71 -11.86 -18.83
CA ALA A 360 9.15 -10.61 -18.22
C ALA A 360 10.43 -10.80 -17.39
N LEU A 361 10.47 -11.83 -16.54
CA LEU A 361 11.61 -12.17 -15.70
C LEU A 361 12.85 -12.58 -16.54
N ALA A 362 12.67 -13.32 -17.62
CA ALA A 362 13.77 -13.67 -18.52
C ALA A 362 14.47 -12.42 -19.09
N ARG A 363 13.73 -11.33 -19.30
CA ARG A 363 14.26 -10.06 -19.80
C ARG A 363 14.81 -9.16 -18.71
N TRP A 364 14.10 -9.03 -17.57
CA TRP A 364 14.32 -7.97 -16.60
C TRP A 364 14.98 -8.41 -15.28
N ASP A 365 15.02 -9.71 -14.94
CA ASP A 365 15.75 -10.19 -13.77
C ASP A 365 17.25 -10.20 -14.05
N ILE A 366 18.01 -9.37 -13.34
CA ILE A 366 19.48 -9.27 -13.47
C ILE A 366 20.23 -10.57 -13.15
N GLY A 367 19.56 -11.52 -12.50
CA GLY A 367 20.08 -12.87 -12.28
C GLY A 367 19.95 -13.78 -13.48
N ARG A 368 19.20 -13.39 -14.52
CA ARG A 368 18.93 -14.16 -15.74
C ARG A 368 19.44 -13.49 -17.01
N THR A 369 19.33 -12.17 -17.06
CA THR A 369 19.70 -11.40 -18.26
C THR A 369 21.12 -10.86 -18.17
N ASN A 370 21.81 -10.89 -19.33
CA ASN A 370 23.09 -10.22 -19.54
C ASN A 370 22.94 -8.91 -20.32
N SER A 371 21.70 -8.43 -20.54
CA SER A 371 21.42 -7.17 -21.23
C SER A 371 22.07 -6.00 -20.50
N GLU A 372 23.02 -5.32 -21.15
CA GLU A 372 23.67 -4.13 -20.59
C GLU A 372 22.65 -2.98 -20.41
N GLU A 373 21.65 -2.87 -21.27
CA GLU A 373 20.55 -1.92 -21.12
C GLU A 373 19.82 -2.11 -19.78
N VAL A 374 19.41 -3.35 -19.48
CA VAL A 374 18.69 -3.69 -18.25
C VAL A 374 19.60 -3.52 -17.03
N ARG A 375 20.84 -3.96 -17.11
CA ARG A 375 21.81 -3.79 -16.02
C ARG A 375 22.09 -2.31 -15.74
N ASN A 376 22.21 -1.49 -16.80
CA ASN A 376 22.39 -0.05 -16.67
C ASN A 376 21.15 0.63 -16.06
N PHE A 377 19.93 0.20 -16.42
CA PHE A 377 18.70 0.68 -15.81
C PHE A 377 18.69 0.48 -14.28
N TYR A 378 19.06 -0.69 -13.80
CA TYR A 378 19.12 -0.96 -12.35
C TYR A 378 20.33 -0.32 -11.63
N ARG A 379 21.26 0.29 -12.35
CA ARG A 379 22.30 1.14 -11.77
C ARG A 379 21.84 2.57 -11.43
N ALA A 380 20.59 2.94 -11.72
CA ALA A 380 20.08 4.25 -11.36
C ALA A 380 20.29 4.53 -9.86
N ALA A 381 20.96 5.65 -9.57
CA ALA A 381 21.42 6.02 -8.22
C ALA A 381 20.77 7.33 -7.77
N PRO A 382 20.69 7.60 -6.45
CA PRO A 382 20.23 8.89 -5.94
C PRO A 382 21.23 10.00 -6.30
N GLY A 383 20.73 11.18 -6.66
CA GLY A 383 21.54 12.36 -6.92
C GLY A 383 22.04 13.06 -5.66
N GLY A 384 21.39 12.83 -4.53
CA GLY A 384 21.77 13.41 -3.24
C GLY A 384 21.51 14.92 -3.13
N VAL A 385 20.68 15.47 -4.01
CA VAL A 385 20.33 16.90 -4.02
C VAL A 385 18.84 17.06 -3.75
N PRO A 386 18.42 17.85 -2.73
CA PRO A 386 17.02 18.12 -2.49
C PRO A 386 16.32 18.75 -3.70
N THR A 387 15.21 18.14 -4.15
CA THR A 387 14.46 18.64 -5.32
C THR A 387 13.02 18.10 -5.36
N GLN A 388 12.10 18.89 -5.91
CA GLN A 388 10.73 18.47 -6.24
C GLN A 388 10.54 18.21 -7.74
N THR A 389 11.64 18.26 -8.53
CA THR A 389 11.57 18.11 -9.98
C THR A 389 11.77 16.64 -10.38
N ALA A 390 10.77 16.07 -11.06
CA ALA A 390 10.88 14.73 -11.63
C ALA A 390 12.02 14.67 -12.68
N PHE A 391 12.66 13.51 -12.78
CA PHE A 391 13.64 13.17 -13.83
C PHE A 391 14.84 14.14 -13.90
N SER A 392 15.12 14.87 -12.81
CA SER A 392 16.12 15.94 -12.78
C SER A 392 17.56 15.47 -12.62
N GLN A 393 17.79 14.17 -12.50
CA GLN A 393 19.12 13.60 -12.26
C GLN A 393 19.32 12.26 -12.98
N SER A 394 20.60 11.86 -13.14
CA SER A 394 20.99 10.70 -13.92
C SER A 394 22.20 9.94 -13.35
N GLU A 395 22.43 10.09 -12.04
CA GLU A 395 23.53 9.41 -11.36
C GLU A 395 23.39 7.89 -11.42
N ARG A 396 24.52 7.18 -11.41
CA ARG A 396 24.53 5.73 -11.52
C ARG A 396 25.50 5.10 -10.53
N TRP A 397 25.08 3.98 -9.97
CA TRP A 397 25.99 3.12 -9.22
C TRP A 397 27.05 2.52 -10.15
N GLU A 398 28.27 2.40 -9.66
CA GLU A 398 29.36 1.72 -10.40
C GLU A 398 29.02 0.25 -10.63
N GLU A 399 28.46 -0.42 -9.60
CA GLU A 399 28.12 -1.82 -9.63
C GLU A 399 26.72 -2.09 -9.07
N LEU A 400 26.07 -3.16 -9.58
CA LEU A 400 24.83 -3.71 -9.03
C LEU A 400 25.13 -4.50 -7.75
N ASP A 401 24.14 -4.59 -6.87
CA ASP A 401 24.13 -5.59 -5.80
C ASP A 401 23.59 -6.92 -6.34
N THR A 402 24.48 -7.84 -6.64
CA THR A 402 24.14 -9.19 -7.12
C THR A 402 24.37 -10.26 -6.06
N ASP A 403 24.77 -9.88 -4.85
CA ASP A 403 25.00 -10.81 -3.74
C ASP A 403 23.65 -11.36 -3.20
N ARG A 404 23.35 -12.60 -3.51
CA ARG A 404 22.13 -13.29 -3.06
C ARG A 404 22.29 -14.02 -1.72
N GLU A 405 23.48 -13.97 -1.12
CA GLU A 405 23.75 -14.51 0.21
C GLU A 405 23.61 -13.47 1.31
N LYS A 406 24.22 -12.28 1.11
CA LYS A 406 24.34 -11.21 2.13
C LYS A 406 23.77 -9.87 1.68
N GLY A 407 23.47 -9.73 0.41
CA GLY A 407 22.99 -8.48 -0.20
C GLY A 407 21.60 -8.06 0.26
N VAL A 408 21.06 -7.06 -0.42
CA VAL A 408 19.74 -6.47 -0.14
C VAL A 408 18.62 -7.46 -0.46
N ILE A 409 18.71 -8.11 -1.62
CA ILE A 409 17.78 -9.19 -2.03
C ILE A 409 18.53 -10.51 -1.90
N ARG A 410 18.00 -11.43 -1.12
CA ARG A 410 18.60 -12.73 -0.86
C ARG A 410 17.88 -13.85 -1.60
N SER A 411 18.61 -14.95 -1.84
CA SER A 411 17.99 -16.19 -2.30
C SER A 411 17.16 -16.83 -1.18
N VAL A 412 16.27 -17.76 -1.55
CA VAL A 412 15.47 -18.53 -0.57
C VAL A 412 16.33 -19.28 0.44
N GLU A 413 17.49 -19.79 0.01
CA GLU A 413 18.44 -20.49 0.87
C GLU A 413 19.06 -19.59 1.93
N HIS A 414 19.22 -18.30 1.63
CA HIS A 414 19.83 -17.28 2.50
C HIS A 414 18.83 -16.27 3.05
N ALA A 415 17.54 -16.59 3.02
CA ALA A 415 16.46 -15.74 3.48
C ALA A 415 16.72 -15.20 4.91
N PHE A 416 16.23 -13.99 5.18
CA PHE A 416 16.30 -13.39 6.52
C PHE A 416 15.51 -14.19 7.56
N SER A 417 14.41 -14.80 7.15
CA SER A 417 13.61 -15.73 7.96
C SER A 417 12.91 -16.72 7.03
N LYS A 418 12.67 -17.94 7.54
CA LYS A 418 11.92 -18.97 6.81
C LYS A 418 10.44 -18.65 6.74
N ASP A 419 9.90 -18.04 7.80
CA ASP A 419 8.57 -17.44 7.81
C ASP A 419 8.63 -16.08 7.15
N GLY A 420 7.54 -15.70 6.47
CA GLY A 420 7.47 -14.45 5.73
C GLY A 420 7.55 -13.18 6.58
N GLY A 421 7.68 -12.04 5.92
CA GLY A 421 7.73 -10.73 6.58
C GLY A 421 6.39 -10.23 7.13
N ILE A 422 5.29 -10.93 6.81
CA ILE A 422 3.92 -10.66 7.29
C ILE A 422 3.30 -11.98 7.73
N ALA A 423 2.51 -11.97 8.82
CA ALA A 423 1.78 -13.13 9.30
C ALA A 423 0.35 -12.79 9.72
N VAL A 424 -0.54 -13.76 9.54
CA VAL A 424 -1.91 -13.75 10.08
C VAL A 424 -1.90 -14.50 11.41
N LEU A 425 -2.47 -13.89 12.46
CA LEU A 425 -2.73 -14.59 13.72
C LEU A 425 -4.24 -14.73 13.91
N SER A 426 -4.66 -15.79 14.59
CA SER A 426 -6.07 -16.04 14.91
C SER A 426 -6.23 -16.60 16.33
N GLY A 427 -7.44 -16.54 16.86
CA GLY A 427 -7.79 -17.01 18.20
C GLY A 427 -9.03 -16.29 18.70
N ASN A 428 -9.37 -16.48 19.99
CA ASN A 428 -10.59 -15.85 20.52
C ASN A 428 -10.58 -14.33 20.43
N LEU A 429 -9.39 -13.69 20.49
CA LEU A 429 -9.26 -12.23 20.36
C LEU A 429 -9.47 -11.75 18.90
N ALA A 430 -9.13 -12.56 17.92
CA ALA A 430 -9.26 -12.26 16.49
C ALA A 430 -9.73 -13.49 15.70
N PRO A 431 -11.00 -13.91 15.82
CA PRO A 431 -11.48 -15.13 15.15
C PRO A 431 -11.49 -15.02 13.62
N GLU A 432 -11.62 -13.81 13.06
CA GLU A 432 -11.52 -13.56 11.61
C GLU A 432 -10.08 -13.18 11.19
N GLY A 433 -9.13 -13.17 12.12
CA GLY A 433 -7.72 -12.88 11.91
C GLY A 433 -7.31 -11.46 12.29
N CYS A 434 -6.00 -11.30 12.39
CA CYS A 434 -5.30 -10.02 12.54
C CYS A 434 -3.93 -10.13 11.87
N ILE A 435 -3.24 -9.01 11.68
CA ILE A 435 -2.00 -8.94 10.91
C ILE A 435 -0.84 -8.45 11.78
N VAL A 436 0.31 -9.10 11.63
CA VAL A 436 1.59 -8.66 12.20
C VAL A 436 2.66 -8.58 11.12
N LYS A 437 3.43 -7.48 11.10
CA LYS A 437 4.63 -7.34 10.26
C LYS A 437 5.82 -7.99 10.97
N THR A 438 6.02 -9.28 10.73
CA THR A 438 7.05 -10.11 11.38
C THR A 438 8.47 -9.69 11.04
N ALA A 439 8.69 -9.11 9.85
CA ALA A 439 9.99 -8.58 9.44
C ALA A 439 10.57 -7.53 10.42
N GLY A 440 9.71 -6.83 11.15
CA GLY A 440 10.09 -5.80 12.13
C GLY A 440 10.06 -6.26 13.58
N VAL A 441 9.76 -7.53 13.87
CA VAL A 441 9.67 -8.09 15.23
C VAL A 441 11.02 -8.71 15.62
N ASP A 442 11.48 -8.42 16.85
CA ASP A 442 12.69 -9.06 17.40
C ASP A 442 12.39 -10.52 17.74
N GLU A 443 13.34 -11.41 17.46
CA GLU A 443 13.18 -12.85 17.66
C GLU A 443 12.88 -13.23 19.13
N SER A 444 13.32 -12.41 20.08
CA SER A 444 13.12 -12.65 21.52
C SER A 444 11.67 -12.47 21.98
N ILE A 445 10.81 -11.83 21.17
CA ILE A 445 9.40 -11.55 21.50
C ILE A 445 8.41 -12.13 20.47
N LEU A 446 8.83 -13.10 19.67
CA LEU A 446 7.93 -13.84 18.77
C LEU A 446 6.85 -14.63 19.54
N VAL A 447 7.16 -15.05 20.76
CA VAL A 447 6.19 -15.57 21.74
C VAL A 447 6.16 -14.60 22.90
N PHE A 448 4.99 -14.02 23.18
CA PHE A 448 4.83 -12.97 24.17
C PHE A 448 3.62 -13.25 25.07
N HIS A 449 3.87 -13.26 26.36
CA HIS A 449 2.83 -13.34 27.40
C HIS A 449 2.84 -12.03 28.19
N GLY A 450 1.74 -11.33 28.18
CA GLY A 450 1.67 -10.02 28.83
C GLY A 450 0.32 -9.72 29.46
N THR A 451 0.22 -8.54 30.02
CA THR A 451 -0.99 -8.06 30.70
C THR A 451 -1.60 -6.93 29.91
N ALA A 452 -2.89 -7.01 29.60
CA ALA A 452 -3.61 -6.00 28.84
C ALA A 452 -3.60 -4.64 29.55
N ARG A 453 -3.34 -3.58 28.78
CA ARG A 453 -3.56 -2.18 29.16
C ARG A 453 -4.39 -1.52 28.08
N VAL A 454 -5.67 -1.28 28.39
CA VAL A 454 -6.68 -0.94 27.39
C VAL A 454 -6.88 0.57 27.30
N TYR A 455 -6.91 1.08 26.05
CA TYR A 455 -7.21 2.46 25.70
C TYR A 455 -8.31 2.53 24.64
N GLU A 456 -9.21 3.50 24.78
CA GLU A 456 -10.38 3.69 23.90
C GLU A 456 -10.08 4.57 22.67
N SER A 457 -8.82 5.02 22.50
CA SER A 457 -8.36 5.80 21.35
C SER A 457 -6.84 5.83 21.27
N GLN A 458 -6.30 6.19 20.08
CA GLN A 458 -4.88 6.46 19.91
C GLN A 458 -4.37 7.54 20.87
N ASP A 459 -5.11 8.65 21.02
CA ASP A 459 -4.69 9.79 21.84
C ASP A 459 -4.55 9.39 23.32
N ALA A 460 -5.48 8.57 23.83
CA ALA A 460 -5.39 8.05 25.18
C ALA A 460 -4.17 7.13 25.36
N ALA A 461 -3.88 6.27 24.36
CA ALA A 461 -2.71 5.39 24.39
C ALA A 461 -1.40 6.19 24.35
N VAL A 462 -1.32 7.19 23.48
CA VAL A 462 -0.16 8.11 23.40
C VAL A 462 0.07 8.81 24.74
N ALA A 463 -0.97 9.37 25.34
CA ALA A 463 -0.89 10.01 26.66
C ALA A 463 -0.40 9.04 27.74
N GLY A 464 -0.91 7.80 27.76
CA GLY A 464 -0.49 6.75 28.69
C GLY A 464 0.97 6.33 28.52
N ILE A 465 1.44 6.18 27.27
CA ILE A 465 2.84 5.82 26.96
C ILE A 465 3.79 6.95 27.43
N LEU A 466 3.51 8.20 27.01
CA LEU A 466 4.33 9.36 27.38
C LEU A 466 4.27 9.63 28.90
N GLY A 467 3.11 9.41 29.53
CA GLY A 467 2.90 9.51 30.97
C GLY A 467 3.55 8.38 31.81
N ASN A 468 4.25 7.44 31.17
CA ASN A 468 4.87 6.28 31.79
C ASN A 468 3.88 5.35 32.53
N GLU A 469 2.61 5.28 32.08
CA GLU A 469 1.63 4.29 32.58
C GLU A 469 1.97 2.88 32.05
N VAL A 470 2.45 2.80 30.82
CA VAL A 470 2.85 1.54 30.16
C VAL A 470 4.18 1.06 30.73
N LYS A 471 4.25 -0.22 31.06
CA LYS A 471 5.42 -0.89 31.65
C LYS A 471 5.86 -2.09 30.80
N ALA A 472 7.06 -2.59 31.04
CA ALA A 472 7.51 -3.85 30.45
C ALA A 472 6.51 -4.98 30.75
N ASN A 473 6.29 -5.84 29.76
CA ASN A 473 5.29 -6.91 29.71
C ASN A 473 3.82 -6.45 29.58
N ASP A 474 3.55 -5.16 29.40
CA ASP A 474 2.21 -4.71 29.02
C ASP A 474 1.91 -5.05 27.55
N VAL A 475 0.67 -5.45 27.29
CA VAL A 475 0.06 -5.50 25.97
C VAL A 475 -0.87 -4.31 25.83
N VAL A 476 -0.42 -3.30 25.11
CA VAL A 476 -1.21 -2.08 24.90
C VAL A 476 -2.31 -2.39 23.87
N ILE A 477 -3.57 -2.29 24.30
CA ILE A 477 -4.74 -2.52 23.44
C ILE A 477 -5.39 -1.17 23.13
N ILE A 478 -5.43 -0.83 21.83
CA ILE A 478 -6.10 0.38 21.34
C ILE A 478 -7.29 -0.08 20.52
N ARG A 479 -8.50 0.21 20.99
CA ARG A 479 -9.74 -0.28 20.38
C ARG A 479 -10.68 0.82 19.96
N TYR A 480 -11.71 0.47 19.19
CA TYR A 480 -12.64 1.39 18.52
C TYR A 480 -11.94 2.34 17.53
N GLU A 481 -10.84 1.88 16.92
CA GLU A 481 -10.14 2.58 15.85
C GLU A 481 -10.25 1.82 14.50
N GLY A 482 -11.15 0.85 14.44
CA GLY A 482 -11.45 0.07 13.23
C GLY A 482 -12.25 0.83 12.16
N PRO A 483 -12.60 0.17 11.04
CA PRO A 483 -13.33 0.78 9.92
C PRO A 483 -14.61 1.49 10.34
N LYS A 484 -15.43 0.87 11.20
CA LYS A 484 -16.69 1.45 11.73
C LYS A 484 -16.47 2.25 12.99
N GLY A 485 -15.70 1.73 13.91
CA GLY A 485 -15.49 2.31 15.26
C GLY A 485 -14.66 3.56 15.26
N GLY A 486 -13.72 3.70 14.31
CA GLY A 486 -12.88 4.86 14.11
C GLY A 486 -13.67 6.15 13.94
N PRO A 487 -14.59 6.30 12.99
CA PRO A 487 -14.68 5.58 11.72
C PRO A 487 -13.58 6.00 10.73
N GLY A 488 -13.23 5.11 9.82
CA GLY A 488 -12.16 5.36 8.83
C GLY A 488 -10.85 4.64 9.17
N MET A 489 -10.85 3.78 10.19
CA MET A 489 -9.74 2.91 10.54
C MET A 489 -8.42 3.65 10.77
N GLN A 490 -8.30 4.30 11.93
CA GLN A 490 -7.12 5.07 12.32
C GLN A 490 -5.82 4.33 12.01
N GLU A 491 -4.93 4.95 11.24
CA GLU A 491 -3.57 4.47 11.05
C GLU A 491 -2.64 5.09 12.10
N MET A 492 -1.88 4.24 12.77
CA MET A 492 -1.09 4.65 13.93
C MET A 492 0.41 4.39 13.68
N LEU A 493 1.22 5.39 14.01
CA LEU A 493 2.67 5.31 14.05
C LEU A 493 3.22 5.84 15.37
N TYR A 494 2.59 6.88 15.93
CA TYR A 494 3.04 7.52 17.17
C TYR A 494 3.11 6.57 18.37
N PRO A 495 2.10 5.72 18.67
CA PRO A 495 2.20 4.78 19.79
C PRO A 495 3.42 3.86 19.69
N THR A 496 3.72 3.35 18.47
CA THR A 496 4.86 2.46 18.26
C THR A 496 6.20 3.20 18.36
N SER A 497 6.27 4.40 17.79
CA SER A 497 7.46 5.26 17.88
C SER A 497 7.77 5.66 19.32
N TYR A 498 6.75 6.01 20.10
CA TYR A 498 6.92 6.40 21.50
C TYR A 498 7.28 5.22 22.42
N LEU A 499 6.75 4.02 22.18
CA LEU A 499 7.25 2.83 22.87
C LEU A 499 8.74 2.59 22.57
N LYS A 500 9.16 2.80 21.34
CA LYS A 500 10.57 2.67 20.95
C LYS A 500 11.44 3.74 21.63
N SER A 501 11.03 5.02 21.65
CA SER A 501 11.78 6.10 22.32
C SER A 501 11.87 5.91 23.83
N LYS A 502 10.84 5.31 24.46
CA LYS A 502 10.86 4.96 25.89
C LYS A 502 11.65 3.66 26.21
N GLY A 503 12.27 3.02 25.22
CA GLY A 503 13.01 1.76 25.40
C GLY A 503 12.13 0.52 25.59
N LEU A 504 10.82 0.63 25.35
CA LEU A 504 9.83 -0.45 25.53
C LEU A 504 9.56 -1.26 24.25
N GLY A 505 10.16 -0.92 23.13
CA GLY A 505 9.88 -1.54 21.80
C GLY A 505 10.14 -3.05 21.71
N LYS A 506 10.94 -3.62 22.63
CA LYS A 506 11.17 -5.07 22.77
C LYS A 506 10.58 -5.66 24.05
N ALA A 507 9.88 -4.86 24.83
CA ALA A 507 9.34 -5.26 26.14
C ALA A 507 7.82 -5.18 26.23
N CYS A 508 7.16 -4.66 25.21
CA CYS A 508 5.72 -4.51 25.12
C CYS A 508 5.19 -5.00 23.77
N ALA A 509 3.90 -5.33 23.71
CA ALA A 509 3.16 -5.54 22.48
C ALA A 509 2.08 -4.47 22.32
N LEU A 510 1.69 -4.20 21.07
CA LEU A 510 0.53 -3.38 20.72
C LEU A 510 -0.49 -4.21 19.93
N ILE A 511 -1.76 -4.07 20.27
CA ILE A 511 -2.88 -4.71 19.57
C ILE A 511 -3.94 -3.65 19.25
N THR A 512 -4.51 -3.66 18.05
CA THR A 512 -5.58 -2.73 17.67
C THR A 512 -6.54 -3.33 16.64
N ASP A 513 -7.79 -2.90 16.68
CA ASP A 513 -8.76 -3.08 15.59
C ASP A 513 -8.62 -2.02 14.49
N GLY A 514 -7.81 -0.99 14.72
CA GLY A 514 -7.30 -0.09 13.71
C GLY A 514 -6.14 -0.71 12.91
N ARG A 515 -5.24 0.14 12.42
CA ARG A 515 -4.08 -0.30 11.63
C ARG A 515 -2.82 0.44 12.05
N PHE A 516 -1.68 -0.18 11.78
CA PHE A 516 -0.38 0.44 11.96
C PHE A 516 0.21 0.85 10.61
N SER A 517 0.95 1.94 10.61
CA SER A 517 1.70 2.40 9.45
C SER A 517 2.73 1.34 9.00
N GLY A 518 3.01 1.30 7.70
CA GLY A 518 4.11 0.52 7.15
C GLY A 518 5.48 0.87 7.76
N GLY A 519 5.62 2.07 8.35
CA GLY A 519 6.77 2.52 9.12
C GLY A 519 6.91 1.94 10.52
N THR A 520 5.95 1.13 10.97
CA THR A 520 5.96 0.53 12.30
C THR A 520 6.99 -0.60 12.42
N SER A 521 7.67 -0.65 13.57
CA SER A 521 8.53 -1.74 14.02
C SER A 521 8.14 -2.20 15.44
N GLY A 522 8.60 -3.39 15.84
CA GLY A 522 8.23 -4.01 17.12
C GLY A 522 6.99 -4.89 16.99
N LEU A 523 6.56 -5.48 18.12
CA LEU A 523 5.42 -6.42 18.16
C LEU A 523 4.10 -5.64 18.11
N SER A 524 3.69 -5.27 16.90
CA SER A 524 2.48 -4.48 16.64
C SER A 524 1.52 -5.27 15.76
N ILE A 525 0.33 -5.54 16.29
CA ILE A 525 -0.69 -6.40 15.69
C ILE A 525 -1.92 -5.55 15.41
N GLY A 526 -2.22 -5.34 14.14
CA GLY A 526 -3.37 -4.56 13.67
C GLY A 526 -4.45 -5.42 13.03
N HIS A 527 -5.50 -4.74 12.57
CA HIS A 527 -6.60 -5.35 11.82
C HIS A 527 -7.37 -6.43 12.59
N VAL A 528 -7.40 -6.35 13.93
CA VAL A 528 -8.14 -7.32 14.75
C VAL A 528 -9.60 -7.36 14.28
N SER A 529 -10.02 -8.53 13.86
CA SER A 529 -11.36 -8.74 13.29
C SER A 529 -12.09 -9.89 13.98
N PRO A 530 -13.39 -9.70 14.32
CA PRO A 530 -14.17 -8.48 14.20
C PRO A 530 -13.67 -7.33 15.08
N GLU A 531 -13.88 -6.06 14.63
CA GLU A 531 -13.52 -4.88 15.41
C GLU A 531 -14.43 -4.69 16.65
N ALA A 532 -14.01 -3.87 17.61
CA ALA A 532 -14.77 -3.60 18.83
C ALA A 532 -16.19 -3.08 18.54
N ALA A 533 -16.35 -2.23 17.54
CA ALA A 533 -17.65 -1.66 17.15
C ALA A 533 -18.59 -2.68 16.48
N GLU A 534 -18.09 -3.82 16.04
CA GLU A 534 -18.87 -4.96 15.51
C GLU A 534 -19.10 -6.07 16.53
N GLY A 535 -18.81 -5.84 17.81
CA GLY A 535 -18.97 -6.84 18.85
C GLY A 535 -17.81 -7.83 18.97
N GLY A 536 -16.64 -7.48 18.40
CA GLY A 536 -15.43 -8.27 18.51
C GLY A 536 -14.94 -8.41 19.96
N MET A 537 -14.25 -9.51 20.23
CA MET A 537 -13.71 -9.84 21.56
C MET A 537 -12.81 -8.73 22.14
N ILE A 538 -12.11 -7.99 21.29
CA ILE A 538 -11.26 -6.87 21.71
C ILE A 538 -12.03 -5.81 22.53
N ALA A 539 -13.36 -5.68 22.33
CA ALA A 539 -14.22 -4.79 23.10
C ALA A 539 -14.43 -5.26 24.56
N LEU A 540 -14.24 -6.54 24.81
CA LEU A 540 -14.51 -7.18 26.11
C LEU A 540 -13.26 -7.33 26.98
N VAL A 541 -12.06 -7.05 26.42
CA VAL A 541 -10.81 -7.10 27.16
C VAL A 541 -10.76 -5.96 28.16
N GLU A 542 -10.32 -6.25 29.39
CA GLU A 542 -10.12 -5.27 30.45
C GLU A 542 -8.65 -5.12 30.82
N THR A 543 -8.27 -3.95 31.34
CA THR A 543 -6.91 -3.77 31.87
C THR A 543 -6.65 -4.76 32.99
N GLY A 544 -5.56 -5.52 32.87
CA GLY A 544 -5.20 -6.58 33.81
C GLY A 544 -5.40 -7.99 33.25
N ASP A 545 -6.11 -8.16 32.14
CA ASP A 545 -6.32 -9.48 31.52
C ASP A 545 -5.04 -10.07 30.95
N PRO A 546 -4.83 -11.40 31.07
CA PRO A 546 -3.69 -12.07 30.48
C PRO A 546 -3.88 -12.23 28.95
N ILE A 547 -2.87 -11.81 28.19
CA ILE A 547 -2.83 -11.93 26.72
C ILE A 547 -1.69 -12.83 26.31
N VAL A 548 -1.97 -13.74 25.38
CA VAL A 548 -0.99 -14.63 24.75
C VAL A 548 -0.88 -14.33 23.27
N ILE A 549 0.33 -14.11 22.80
CA ILE A 549 0.70 -13.93 21.40
C ILE A 549 1.76 -14.97 21.08
N ASP A 550 1.52 -15.80 20.07
CA ASP A 550 2.48 -16.81 19.58
C ASP A 550 2.51 -16.72 18.05
N ILE A 551 3.49 -15.99 17.52
CA ILE A 551 3.64 -15.81 16.07
C ILE A 551 3.98 -17.12 15.36
N PRO A 552 4.93 -17.94 15.84
CA PRO A 552 5.18 -19.27 15.26
C PRO A 552 3.95 -20.17 15.19
N ALA A 553 3.14 -20.20 16.24
CA ALA A 553 1.90 -20.97 16.29
C ALA A 553 0.71 -20.28 15.61
N ARG A 554 0.85 -19.02 15.19
CA ARG A 554 -0.22 -18.18 14.60
C ARG A 554 -1.39 -17.96 15.55
N VAL A 555 -1.12 -17.79 16.84
CA VAL A 555 -2.15 -17.65 17.89
C VAL A 555 -2.12 -16.27 18.52
N ILE A 556 -3.33 -15.72 18.74
CA ILE A 556 -3.57 -14.55 19.59
C ILE A 556 -4.82 -14.78 20.44
N LYS A 557 -4.71 -14.65 21.76
CA LYS A 557 -5.85 -14.89 22.63
C LYS A 557 -5.80 -14.07 23.93
N VAL A 558 -6.98 -13.76 24.48
CA VAL A 558 -7.15 -13.45 25.89
C VAL A 558 -7.29 -14.78 26.64
N ASP A 559 -6.48 -14.97 27.68
CA ASP A 559 -6.35 -16.26 28.39
C ASP A 559 -7.23 -16.25 29.63
N LEU A 560 -8.54 -16.19 29.41
CA LEU A 560 -9.60 -16.21 30.42
C LEU A 560 -10.58 -17.34 30.12
N ASP A 561 -11.30 -17.78 31.14
CA ASP A 561 -12.39 -18.74 30.99
C ASP A 561 -13.53 -18.13 30.15
N ASP A 562 -14.12 -18.94 29.27
CA ASP A 562 -15.23 -18.52 28.41
C ASP A 562 -16.42 -17.95 29.23
N ALA A 563 -16.69 -18.49 30.41
CA ALA A 563 -17.74 -17.98 31.31
C ALA A 563 -17.55 -16.51 31.71
N ILE A 564 -16.29 -16.06 31.87
CA ILE A 564 -15.98 -14.65 32.18
C ILE A 564 -16.26 -13.79 30.94
N LEU A 565 -15.83 -14.26 29.77
CA LEU A 565 -16.02 -13.54 28.50
C LEU A 565 -17.50 -13.44 28.12
N ASP A 566 -18.27 -14.51 28.34
CA ASP A 566 -19.72 -14.53 28.12
C ASP A 566 -20.47 -13.58 29.06
N ALA A 567 -20.06 -13.51 30.35
CA ALA A 567 -20.62 -12.57 31.28
C ALA A 567 -20.37 -11.12 30.88
N ARG A 568 -19.14 -10.78 30.46
CA ARG A 568 -18.79 -9.44 29.93
C ARG A 568 -19.56 -9.10 28.66
N ARG A 569 -19.78 -10.07 27.77
CA ARG A 569 -20.60 -9.89 26.57
C ARG A 569 -22.04 -9.55 26.91
N ALA A 570 -22.65 -10.32 27.83
CA ALA A 570 -24.00 -10.05 28.29
C ALA A 570 -24.14 -8.67 28.95
N GLU A 571 -23.15 -8.26 29.74
CA GLU A 571 -23.11 -6.92 30.34
C GLU A 571 -22.96 -5.81 29.29
N MET A 572 -22.10 -6.01 28.25
CA MET A 572 -21.96 -5.08 27.15
C MET A 572 -23.25 -4.94 26.35
N GLU A 573 -23.93 -6.03 26.03
CA GLU A 573 -25.21 -6.04 25.31
C GLU A 573 -26.34 -5.40 26.10
N ALA A 574 -26.34 -5.54 27.43
CA ALA A 574 -27.31 -4.88 28.32
C ALA A 574 -27.23 -3.35 28.27
N ARG A 575 -26.14 -2.75 27.74
CA ARG A 575 -26.02 -1.30 27.51
C ARG A 575 -26.92 -0.79 26.38
N GLY A 576 -27.55 -1.68 25.61
CA GLY A 576 -28.47 -1.35 24.51
C GLY A 576 -27.83 -0.45 23.44
N ALA A 577 -28.39 0.70 23.14
CA ALA A 577 -27.86 1.61 22.11
C ALA A 577 -26.44 2.17 22.41
N LYS A 578 -25.93 1.99 23.61
CA LYS A 578 -24.56 2.34 24.01
C LYS A 578 -23.60 1.15 23.94
N ALA A 579 -24.09 -0.05 23.65
CA ALA A 579 -23.24 -1.22 23.46
C ALA A 579 -22.29 -1.01 22.27
N TRP A 580 -21.12 -1.62 22.35
CA TRP A 580 -20.12 -1.63 21.29
C TRP A 580 -19.65 -0.22 20.86
N LYS A 581 -19.67 0.74 21.79
CA LYS A 581 -19.21 2.12 21.58
C LYS A 581 -18.17 2.50 22.63
N PRO A 582 -17.18 3.34 22.27
CA PRO A 582 -16.15 3.78 23.20
C PRO A 582 -16.77 4.55 24.37
N PHE A 583 -16.22 4.35 25.55
CA PHE A 583 -16.64 5.05 26.74
C PHE A 583 -15.93 6.41 26.87
N GLY A 584 -16.72 7.49 26.93
CA GLY A 584 -16.18 8.83 27.19
C GLY A 584 -15.39 9.49 26.07
N ARG A 585 -15.21 8.82 24.90
CA ARG A 585 -14.50 9.41 23.77
C ARG A 585 -15.33 10.55 23.15
N LYS A 586 -14.72 11.73 23.05
CA LYS A 586 -15.31 12.88 22.33
C LYS A 586 -14.65 12.99 20.96
N ARG A 587 -15.33 12.54 19.93
CA ARG A 587 -14.90 12.65 18.53
C ARG A 587 -16.07 13.09 17.67
N GLU A 588 -15.91 14.22 16.97
CA GLU A 588 -16.88 14.65 15.97
C GLU A 588 -16.66 13.85 14.68
N VAL A 589 -17.73 13.23 14.18
CA VAL A 589 -17.69 12.42 12.98
C VAL A 589 -18.44 13.15 11.87
N SER A 590 -17.71 13.52 10.81
CA SER A 590 -18.26 14.22 9.66
C SER A 590 -19.26 13.36 8.86
N PRO A 591 -20.13 13.98 8.02
CA PRO A 591 -21.01 13.23 7.13
C PRO A 591 -20.28 12.23 6.23
N ALA A 592 -19.10 12.59 5.72
CA ALA A 592 -18.28 11.72 4.85
C ALA A 592 -17.84 10.44 5.59
N LEU A 593 -17.32 10.59 6.81
CA LEU A 593 -16.89 9.44 7.63
C LEU A 593 -18.07 8.59 8.08
N ARG A 594 -19.23 9.21 8.39
CA ARG A 594 -20.46 8.45 8.72
C ARG A 594 -20.96 7.63 7.53
N ALA A 595 -20.92 8.19 6.32
CA ALA A 595 -21.30 7.47 5.11
C ALA A 595 -20.37 6.26 4.86
N TYR A 596 -19.07 6.43 5.04
CA TYR A 596 -18.13 5.32 4.97
C TYR A 596 -18.44 4.23 6.01
N ALA A 597 -18.55 4.60 7.28
CA ALA A 597 -18.80 3.66 8.38
C ALA A 597 -20.10 2.87 8.22
N ALA A 598 -21.13 3.47 7.61
CA ALA A 598 -22.42 2.82 7.39
C ALA A 598 -22.37 1.67 6.37
N MET A 599 -21.40 1.68 5.47
CA MET A 599 -21.30 0.72 4.35
C MET A 599 -20.04 -0.13 4.39
N THR A 600 -19.05 0.21 5.24
CA THR A 600 -17.78 -0.50 5.22
C THR A 600 -17.87 -1.90 5.81
N THR A 601 -17.09 -2.82 5.27
CA THR A 601 -16.80 -4.13 5.87
C THR A 601 -15.71 -3.99 6.95
N ASN A 602 -15.45 -5.05 7.71
CA ASN A 602 -14.31 -5.08 8.62
C ASN A 602 -12.96 -5.30 7.89
N ALA A 603 -11.87 -5.26 8.65
CA ALA A 603 -10.53 -5.37 8.11
C ALA A 603 -10.24 -6.72 7.43
N ALA A 604 -10.78 -7.83 7.94
CA ALA A 604 -10.61 -9.15 7.33
C ALA A 604 -11.24 -9.27 5.92
N LYS A 605 -12.09 -8.31 5.57
CA LYS A 605 -12.71 -8.18 4.24
C LYS A 605 -12.21 -6.95 3.47
N GLY A 606 -11.08 -6.37 3.88
CA GLY A 606 -10.44 -5.23 3.21
C GLY A 606 -10.97 -3.86 3.60
N ALA A 607 -11.86 -3.74 4.60
CA ALA A 607 -12.48 -2.48 5.00
C ALA A 607 -13.00 -1.69 3.78
N VAL A 608 -13.63 -2.38 2.85
CA VAL A 608 -14.19 -1.85 1.61
C VAL A 608 -15.67 -1.52 1.79
N ARG A 609 -16.18 -0.52 1.08
CA ARG A 609 -17.62 -0.24 1.08
C ARG A 609 -18.36 -1.35 0.35
N ASP A 610 -19.32 -1.94 1.04
CA ASP A 610 -20.25 -2.94 0.51
C ASP A 610 -21.66 -2.38 0.57
N VAL A 611 -22.17 -1.92 -0.57
CA VAL A 611 -23.50 -1.30 -0.68
C VAL A 611 -24.64 -2.29 -0.36
N SER A 612 -24.40 -3.59 -0.47
CA SER A 612 -25.41 -4.61 -0.11
C SER A 612 -25.82 -4.55 1.37
N GLN A 613 -25.00 -3.91 2.23
CA GLN A 613 -25.32 -3.72 3.65
C GLN A 613 -26.50 -2.76 3.88
N ILE A 614 -26.81 -1.87 2.93
CA ILE A 614 -27.92 -0.92 3.03
C ILE A 614 -29.16 -1.36 2.23
N GLU A 615 -29.05 -2.44 1.47
CA GLU A 615 -30.16 -3.02 0.69
C GLU A 615 -30.99 -4.04 1.52
N ARG A 616 -30.68 -4.20 2.82
CA ARG A 616 -31.30 -5.16 3.74
C ARG A 616 -32.44 -4.55 4.54
#